data_936609d8ab3c6db54273d1ce0146c2a1
#
_entry.id   936609d8ab3c6db54273d1ce0146c2a1
#
_cell.length_a   1.000
_cell.length_b   1.000
_cell.length_c   1.000
_cell.angle_alpha   90.00
_cell.angle_beta   90.00
_cell.angle_gamma   90.00
#
_symmetry.space_group_name_H-M   'P 1'
#
loop_
_entity.id
_entity.type
_entity.pdbx_description
1 polymer ?
#
loop_
_entity_poly.entity_id
_entity_poly.type
_entity_poly.pdbx_seq_one_letter_code
_entity_poly.pdbx_strand_id
1 'polypeptide(L)'
;MNQVDIRFPQVDVLINNAGLARSLDPLWEGSPDEWEEMIQTNVTGLLRVTRSFLPAMVKRNAGHIISLGSTAGHASYAGGAVYCATKSAVSAISDSLRKDLHGTRIRVSSVDPGAVQTNFSLVRFKGDATRADKVYENIEPLTADDVAEMILFCITRPARVNINYIIATATDQQSPL
;
A
#
# COMPACT_ATOMS: atom_id res chain seq x y z
N MET A 1 -11.06 -21.42 -4.16
CA MET A 1 -9.89 -21.11 -3.30
C MET A 1 -8.65 -21.53 -4.07
N ASN A 2 -7.98 -20.59 -4.70
CA ASN A 2 -6.72 -20.91 -5.35
C ASN A 2 -5.69 -21.14 -4.24
N GLN A 3 -5.09 -22.32 -4.24
CA GLN A 3 -4.04 -22.70 -3.31
C GLN A 3 -2.88 -21.69 -3.49
N VAL A 4 -2.62 -20.88 -2.46
CA VAL A 4 -1.32 -20.25 -2.32
C VAL A 4 -0.33 -21.41 -2.16
N ASP A 5 0.58 -21.52 -3.08
CA ASP A 5 1.53 -22.64 -3.17
C ASP A 5 2.34 -22.74 -1.86
N ILE A 6 2.12 -23.82 -1.12
CA ILE A 6 2.68 -24.06 0.22
C ILE A 6 4.19 -24.44 0.11
N ARG A 7 4.94 -23.83 -0.79
CA ARG A 7 6.40 -23.99 -0.82
C ARG A 7 7.10 -23.34 0.37
N PHE A 8 6.39 -22.41 1.06
CA PHE A 8 6.92 -21.73 2.23
C PHE A 8 6.11 -22.10 3.47
N PRO A 9 6.57 -23.09 4.25
CA PRO A 9 5.82 -23.56 5.42
C PRO A 9 5.69 -22.51 6.52
N GLN A 10 6.52 -21.45 6.48
CA GLN A 10 6.49 -20.36 7.43
C GLN A 10 6.77 -19.03 6.74
N VAL A 11 5.87 -18.08 6.88
CA VAL A 11 6.03 -16.69 6.46
C VAL A 11 6.05 -15.82 7.71
N ASP A 12 7.19 -15.21 8.01
CA ASP A 12 7.36 -14.35 9.18
C ASP A 12 6.96 -12.90 8.90
N VAL A 13 7.17 -12.44 7.68
CA VAL A 13 6.80 -11.10 7.22
C VAL A 13 5.99 -11.21 5.95
N LEU A 14 4.81 -10.58 5.95
CA LEU A 14 3.98 -10.41 4.76
C LEU A 14 4.01 -8.94 4.35
N ILE A 15 4.47 -8.66 3.13
CA ILE A 15 4.45 -7.32 2.56
C ILE A 15 3.38 -7.26 1.47
N ASN A 16 2.27 -6.58 1.75
CA ASN A 16 1.21 -6.31 0.78
C ASN A 16 1.60 -5.10 -0.06
N ASN A 17 2.43 -5.32 -1.07
CA ASN A 17 2.96 -4.29 -1.96
C ASN A 17 2.13 -4.11 -3.23
N ALA A 18 1.39 -5.13 -3.68
CA ALA A 18 0.62 -5.06 -4.90
C ALA A 18 -0.42 -3.93 -4.85
N GLY A 19 -0.40 -3.06 -5.85
CA GLY A 19 -1.32 -1.95 -5.95
C GLY A 19 -1.16 -1.23 -7.28
N LEU A 20 -2.24 -0.62 -7.74
CA LEU A 20 -2.24 0.18 -8.96
C LEU A 20 -3.17 1.39 -8.82
N ALA A 21 -3.00 2.34 -9.73
CA ALA A 21 -3.96 3.40 -9.99
C ALA A 21 -4.29 3.44 -11.48
N ARG A 22 -5.43 4.03 -11.81
CA ARG A 22 -5.87 4.32 -13.18
C ARG A 22 -6.26 5.78 -13.25
N SER A 23 -5.94 6.40 -14.37
CA SER A 23 -6.24 7.77 -14.76
C SER A 23 -6.12 8.86 -13.66
N LEU A 24 -6.43 10.07 -14.01
CA LEU A 24 -6.72 11.22 -13.14
C LEU A 24 -7.97 11.95 -13.66
N ASP A 25 -8.85 11.20 -14.28
CA ASP A 25 -10.06 11.78 -14.85
C ASP A 25 -11.05 12.14 -13.73
N PRO A 26 -11.81 13.21 -13.87
CA PRO A 26 -12.89 13.53 -12.97
C PRO A 26 -13.86 12.35 -12.85
N LEU A 27 -14.51 12.19 -11.69
CA LEU A 27 -15.36 11.02 -11.42
C LEU A 27 -16.45 10.79 -12.49
N TRP A 28 -16.99 11.86 -13.07
CA TRP A 28 -18.01 11.77 -14.09
C TRP A 28 -17.50 11.33 -15.50
N GLU A 29 -16.19 11.25 -15.70
CA GLU A 29 -15.54 10.79 -16.93
C GLU A 29 -14.82 9.46 -16.74
N GLY A 30 -14.65 9.02 -15.49
CA GLY A 30 -13.90 7.83 -15.16
C GLY A 30 -14.56 6.53 -15.60
N SER A 31 -13.76 5.52 -15.88
CA SER A 31 -14.20 4.19 -16.31
C SER A 31 -14.57 3.29 -15.12
N PRO A 32 -15.80 2.76 -15.04
CA PRO A 32 -16.19 1.80 -14.02
C PRO A 32 -15.30 0.54 -13.98
N ASP A 33 -14.83 0.06 -15.12
CA ASP A 33 -13.95 -1.11 -15.20
C ASP A 33 -12.61 -0.84 -14.54
N GLU A 34 -12.07 0.39 -14.70
CA GLU A 34 -10.83 0.82 -14.03
C GLU A 34 -11.01 0.98 -12.52
N TRP A 35 -12.17 1.43 -12.08
CA TRP A 35 -12.51 1.51 -10.66
C TRP A 35 -12.55 0.12 -10.03
N GLU A 36 -13.21 -0.82 -10.70
CA GLU A 36 -13.27 -2.22 -10.25
C GLU A 36 -11.87 -2.82 -10.15
N GLU A 37 -11.02 -2.61 -11.18
CA GLU A 37 -9.63 -3.08 -11.17
C GLU A 37 -8.84 -2.53 -9.97
N MET A 38 -8.98 -1.24 -9.67
CA MET A 38 -8.34 -0.61 -8.50
C MET A 38 -8.85 -1.23 -7.19
N ILE A 39 -10.15 -1.41 -7.03
CA ILE A 39 -10.76 -1.98 -5.84
C ILE A 39 -10.35 -3.45 -5.67
N GLN A 40 -10.41 -4.22 -6.73
CA GLN A 40 -10.05 -5.64 -6.71
C GLN A 40 -8.56 -5.84 -6.37
N THR A 41 -7.68 -5.00 -6.89
CA THR A 41 -6.24 -5.11 -6.62
C THR A 41 -5.89 -4.58 -5.25
N ASN A 42 -6.24 -3.32 -4.97
CA ASN A 42 -5.73 -2.59 -3.81
C ASN A 42 -6.42 -2.99 -2.50
N VAL A 43 -7.68 -3.43 -2.57
CA VAL A 43 -8.49 -3.75 -1.39
C VAL A 43 -8.76 -5.26 -1.30
N THR A 44 -9.49 -5.82 -2.27
CA THR A 44 -9.90 -7.23 -2.23
C THR A 44 -8.69 -8.16 -2.28
N GLY A 45 -7.69 -7.85 -3.11
CA GLY A 45 -6.44 -8.59 -3.23
C GLY A 45 -5.65 -8.61 -1.91
N LEU A 46 -5.47 -7.44 -1.30
CA LEU A 46 -4.81 -7.28 0.00
C LEU A 46 -5.51 -8.12 1.08
N LEU A 47 -6.83 -8.04 1.17
CA LEU A 47 -7.62 -8.81 2.14
C LEU A 47 -7.47 -10.32 1.92
N ARG A 48 -7.55 -10.79 0.67
CA ARG A 48 -7.41 -12.21 0.31
C ARG A 48 -6.03 -12.75 0.67
N VAL A 49 -4.98 -12.02 0.31
CA VAL A 49 -3.59 -12.41 0.62
C VAL A 49 -3.38 -12.43 2.14
N THR A 50 -3.75 -11.36 2.83
CA THR A 50 -3.64 -11.29 4.30
C THR A 50 -4.39 -12.46 4.96
N ARG A 51 -5.63 -12.74 4.56
CA ARG A 51 -6.45 -13.84 5.07
C ARG A 51 -5.80 -15.21 4.85
N SER A 52 -4.99 -15.37 3.81
CA SER A 52 -4.32 -16.65 3.52
C SER A 52 -3.17 -16.94 4.48
N PHE A 53 -2.44 -15.93 4.96
CA PHE A 53 -1.28 -16.10 5.83
C PHE A 53 -1.56 -15.89 7.31
N LEU A 54 -2.51 -15.02 7.64
CA LEU A 54 -2.81 -14.60 9.01
C LEU A 54 -3.12 -15.76 9.98
N PRO A 55 -3.91 -16.80 9.62
CA PRO A 55 -4.21 -17.89 10.57
C PRO A 55 -2.97 -18.64 11.07
N ALA A 56 -1.97 -18.82 10.20
CA ALA A 56 -0.71 -19.45 10.58
C ALA A 56 0.11 -18.55 11.52
N MET A 57 0.11 -17.22 11.28
CA MET A 57 0.73 -16.25 12.17
C MET A 57 0.05 -16.24 13.54
N VAL A 58 -1.28 -16.24 13.59
CA VAL A 58 -2.05 -16.27 14.84
C VAL A 58 -1.76 -17.55 15.62
N LYS A 59 -1.76 -18.71 14.96
CA LYS A 59 -1.48 -20.01 15.61
C LYS A 59 -0.11 -20.04 16.28
N ARG A 60 0.92 -19.46 15.67
CA ARG A 60 2.28 -19.42 16.26
C ARG A 60 2.53 -18.18 17.12
N ASN A 61 1.55 -17.27 17.22
CA ASN A 61 1.64 -15.99 17.94
C ASN A 61 2.88 -15.16 17.53
N ALA A 62 3.20 -15.12 16.24
CA ALA A 62 4.33 -14.37 15.69
C ALA A 62 4.11 -14.03 14.23
N GLY A 63 4.48 -12.82 13.83
CA GLY A 63 4.43 -12.36 12.44
C GLY A 63 4.50 -10.84 12.33
N HIS A 64 4.66 -10.36 11.11
CA HIS A 64 4.58 -8.94 10.80
C HIS A 64 3.88 -8.75 9.46
N ILE A 65 2.81 -7.97 9.42
CA ILE A 65 2.10 -7.61 8.21
C ILE A 65 2.41 -6.16 7.91
N ILE A 66 2.90 -5.87 6.71
CA ILE A 66 3.20 -4.52 6.24
C ILE A 66 2.37 -4.26 4.98
N SER A 67 1.60 -3.18 4.99
CA SER A 67 0.83 -2.74 3.83
C SER A 67 1.46 -1.51 3.20
N LEU A 68 1.58 -1.48 1.86
CA LEU A 68 1.90 -0.28 1.11
C LEU A 68 0.63 0.58 0.98
N GLY A 69 0.55 1.58 1.86
CA GLY A 69 -0.45 2.63 1.77
C GLY A 69 -0.09 3.70 0.73
N SER A 70 -0.40 4.92 1.03
CA SER A 70 -0.02 6.13 0.28
C SER A 70 -0.44 7.37 1.08
N THR A 71 0.22 8.50 0.87
CA THR A 71 -0.29 9.82 1.29
C THR A 71 -1.71 10.08 0.77
N ALA A 72 -2.07 9.50 -0.38
CA ALA A 72 -3.43 9.52 -0.94
C ALA A 72 -4.50 8.86 -0.05
N GLY A 73 -4.10 8.04 0.91
CA GLY A 73 -4.99 7.47 1.93
C GLY A 73 -5.30 8.45 3.08
N HIS A 74 -4.52 9.52 3.21
CA HIS A 74 -4.62 10.53 4.26
C HIS A 74 -5.22 11.85 3.76
N ALA A 75 -4.95 12.20 2.48
CA ALA A 75 -5.49 13.39 1.85
C ALA A 75 -5.86 13.09 0.39
N SER A 76 -7.07 13.46 0.01
CA SER A 76 -7.59 13.25 -1.34
C SER A 76 -7.19 14.39 -2.27
N TYR A 77 -7.16 14.11 -3.58
CA TYR A 77 -6.86 15.07 -4.63
C TYR A 77 -7.82 14.92 -5.82
N ALA A 78 -7.91 15.95 -6.65
CA ALA A 78 -8.78 15.94 -7.82
C ALA A 78 -8.39 14.84 -8.81
N GLY A 79 -9.36 14.14 -9.36
CA GLY A 79 -9.14 12.98 -10.25
C GLY A 79 -8.69 11.70 -9.55
N GLY A 80 -8.47 11.74 -8.22
CA GLY A 80 -8.00 10.59 -7.44
C GLY A 80 -9.09 9.84 -6.68
N ALA A 81 -10.37 10.11 -6.88
CA ALA A 81 -11.44 9.67 -6.01
C ALA A 81 -11.37 8.18 -5.63
N VAL A 82 -11.30 7.28 -6.61
CA VAL A 82 -11.30 5.84 -6.36
C VAL A 82 -9.96 5.38 -5.80
N TYR A 83 -8.84 5.85 -6.34
CA TYR A 83 -7.52 5.50 -5.81
C TYR A 83 -7.36 5.95 -4.34
N CYS A 84 -7.71 7.19 -4.02
CA CYS A 84 -7.69 7.70 -2.64
C CYS A 84 -8.60 6.85 -1.73
N ALA A 85 -9.81 6.51 -2.17
CA ALA A 85 -10.71 5.64 -1.44
C ALA A 85 -10.08 4.26 -1.16
N THR A 86 -9.42 3.64 -2.16
CA THR A 86 -8.74 2.35 -1.95
C THR A 86 -7.59 2.47 -0.96
N LYS A 87 -6.82 3.55 -0.98
CA LYS A 87 -5.70 3.77 -0.04
C LYS A 87 -6.18 4.13 1.37
N SER A 88 -7.29 4.87 1.49
CA SER A 88 -7.98 5.06 2.79
C SER A 88 -8.50 3.73 3.34
N ALA A 89 -9.01 2.85 2.48
CA ALA A 89 -9.41 1.51 2.89
C ALA A 89 -8.22 0.68 3.42
N VAL A 90 -7.03 0.76 2.80
CA VAL A 90 -5.81 0.09 3.29
C VAL A 90 -5.45 0.58 4.69
N SER A 91 -5.53 1.89 4.96
CA SER A 91 -5.29 2.46 6.29
C SER A 91 -6.30 1.93 7.31
N ALA A 92 -7.60 1.95 6.98
CA ALA A 92 -8.66 1.46 7.86
C ALA A 92 -8.53 -0.05 8.14
N ILE A 93 -8.18 -0.86 7.12
CA ILE A 93 -7.93 -2.30 7.26
C ILE A 93 -6.73 -2.52 8.21
N SER A 94 -5.64 -1.79 8.03
CA SER A 94 -4.45 -1.92 8.88
C SER A 94 -4.74 -1.55 10.33
N ASP A 95 -5.54 -0.51 10.57
CA ASP A 95 -5.97 -0.10 11.92
C ASP A 95 -6.87 -1.14 12.57
N SER A 96 -7.85 -1.66 11.85
CA SER A 96 -8.76 -2.70 12.36
C SER A 96 -7.98 -3.97 12.69
N LEU A 97 -7.09 -4.39 11.78
CA LEU A 97 -6.28 -5.59 11.98
C LEU A 97 -5.38 -5.49 13.22
N ARG A 98 -4.81 -4.30 13.51
CA ARG A 98 -4.06 -4.09 14.76
C ARG A 98 -4.92 -4.30 16.02
N LYS A 99 -6.19 -3.89 15.96
CA LYS A 99 -7.15 -4.08 17.07
C LYS A 99 -7.55 -5.53 17.21
N ASP A 100 -7.83 -6.21 16.09
CA ASP A 100 -8.17 -7.63 16.07
C ASP A 100 -7.04 -8.51 16.62
N LEU A 101 -5.80 -8.10 16.43
CA LEU A 101 -4.61 -8.81 16.89
C LEU A 101 -4.11 -8.36 18.28
N HIS A 102 -4.91 -7.55 18.99
CA HIS A 102 -4.55 -7.13 20.34
C HIS A 102 -4.32 -8.35 21.24
N GLY A 103 -3.26 -8.31 22.05
CA GLY A 103 -2.87 -9.43 22.92
C GLY A 103 -2.01 -10.50 22.23
N THR A 104 -1.75 -10.37 20.92
CA THR A 104 -0.80 -11.23 20.21
C THR A 104 0.58 -10.54 20.07
N ARG A 105 1.56 -11.30 19.54
CA ARG A 105 2.89 -10.79 19.19
C ARG A 105 3.01 -10.45 17.70
N ILE A 106 1.88 -10.34 16.98
CA ILE A 106 1.86 -10.02 15.57
C ILE A 106 1.84 -8.50 15.43
N ARG A 107 2.74 -7.98 14.58
CA ARG A 107 2.82 -6.56 14.27
C ARG A 107 2.08 -6.23 12.99
N VAL A 108 1.53 -5.02 12.90
CA VAL A 108 0.90 -4.51 11.68
C VAL A 108 1.38 -3.08 11.44
N SER A 109 2.00 -2.86 10.31
CA SER A 109 2.54 -1.56 9.89
C SER A 109 1.94 -1.12 8.54
N SER A 110 1.86 0.18 8.33
CA SER A 110 1.62 0.77 7.02
C SER A 110 2.77 1.69 6.65
N VAL A 111 3.26 1.59 5.42
CA VAL A 111 4.23 2.52 4.85
C VAL A 111 3.52 3.27 3.74
N ASP A 112 3.38 4.57 3.91
CA ASP A 112 2.48 5.43 3.15
C ASP A 112 3.29 6.52 2.42
N PRO A 113 3.98 6.17 1.31
CA PRO A 113 4.81 7.11 0.58
C PRO A 113 3.96 8.10 -0.23
N GLY A 114 4.56 9.25 -0.53
CA GLY A 114 4.12 10.19 -1.54
C GLY A 114 4.48 9.73 -2.96
N ALA A 115 5.01 10.65 -3.77
CA ALA A 115 5.44 10.36 -5.13
C ALA A 115 6.73 9.53 -5.13
N VAL A 116 6.67 8.33 -5.69
CA VAL A 116 7.80 7.40 -5.84
C VAL A 116 8.05 7.17 -7.32
N GLN A 117 9.26 7.39 -7.79
CA GLN A 117 9.62 7.17 -9.19
C GLN A 117 9.76 5.68 -9.48
N THR A 118 8.73 5.13 -10.10
CA THR A 118 8.62 3.72 -10.50
C THR A 118 7.77 3.63 -11.77
N ASN A 119 7.51 2.41 -12.23
CA ASN A 119 6.55 2.19 -13.32
C ASN A 119 5.09 2.48 -12.95
N PHE A 120 4.81 2.90 -11.72
CA PHE A 120 3.44 3.12 -11.24
C PHE A 120 2.68 4.17 -12.08
N SER A 121 3.33 5.33 -12.35
CA SER A 121 2.71 6.38 -13.17
C SER A 121 2.53 5.95 -14.62
N LEU A 122 3.47 5.18 -15.19
CA LEU A 122 3.34 4.61 -16.53
C LEU A 122 2.15 3.64 -16.62
N VAL A 123 1.97 2.80 -15.61
CA VAL A 123 0.81 1.88 -15.50
C VAL A 123 -0.49 2.66 -15.33
N ARG A 124 -0.50 3.72 -14.49
CA ARG A 124 -1.66 4.60 -14.29
C ARG A 124 -2.16 5.19 -15.60
N PHE A 125 -1.26 5.64 -16.45
CA PHE A 125 -1.58 6.28 -17.72
C PHE A 125 -1.46 5.36 -18.94
N LYS A 126 -1.53 4.03 -18.74
CA LYS A 126 -1.56 3.02 -19.81
C LYS A 126 -0.42 3.15 -20.83
N GLY A 127 0.77 3.52 -20.36
CA GLY A 127 1.97 3.66 -21.18
C GLY A 127 2.22 5.07 -21.73
N ASP A 128 1.38 6.05 -21.42
CA ASP A 128 1.62 7.46 -21.77
C ASP A 128 2.74 8.02 -20.87
N ALA A 129 3.96 7.99 -21.41
CA ALA A 129 5.16 8.46 -20.71
C ALA A 129 5.10 9.98 -20.43
N THR A 130 4.51 10.77 -21.34
CA THR A 130 4.41 12.23 -21.17
C THR A 130 3.54 12.58 -19.96
N ARG A 131 2.41 11.90 -19.80
CA ARG A 131 1.57 12.08 -18.60
C ARG A 131 2.22 11.51 -17.34
N ALA A 132 2.95 10.41 -17.45
CA ALA A 132 3.65 9.80 -16.33
C ALA A 132 4.76 10.70 -15.78
N ASP A 133 5.56 11.32 -16.67
CA ASP A 133 6.67 12.18 -16.28
C ASP A 133 6.19 13.48 -15.61
N LYS A 134 5.05 14.01 -16.03
CA LYS A 134 4.45 15.20 -15.41
C LYS A 134 4.12 15.04 -13.92
N VAL A 135 3.92 13.81 -13.44
CA VAL A 135 3.67 13.54 -12.00
C VAL A 135 4.87 13.94 -11.16
N TYR A 136 6.07 13.89 -11.75
CA TYR A 136 7.34 14.16 -11.06
C TYR A 136 7.93 15.53 -11.42
N GLU A 137 7.18 16.33 -12.17
CA GLU A 137 7.65 17.66 -12.58
C GLU A 137 7.85 18.56 -11.34
N ASN A 138 9.03 19.20 -11.27
CA ASN A 138 9.46 20.09 -10.19
C ASN A 138 9.59 19.44 -8.78
N ILE A 139 9.70 18.14 -8.70
CA ILE A 139 10.05 17.44 -7.46
C ILE A 139 11.19 16.45 -7.71
N GLU A 140 12.02 16.20 -6.72
CA GLU A 140 12.90 15.04 -6.65
C GLU A 140 12.16 13.90 -5.94
N PRO A 141 11.52 12.97 -6.68
CA PRO A 141 10.64 11.99 -6.09
C PRO A 141 11.41 10.97 -5.24
N LEU A 142 10.71 10.33 -4.30
CA LEU A 142 11.26 9.17 -3.62
C LEU A 142 11.60 8.06 -4.62
N THR A 143 12.56 7.23 -4.27
CA THR A 143 12.92 6.02 -5.01
C THR A 143 12.26 4.79 -4.40
N ALA A 144 12.27 3.67 -5.13
CA ALA A 144 11.82 2.38 -4.60
C ALA A 144 12.69 1.94 -3.40
N ASP A 145 13.98 2.27 -3.43
CA ASP A 145 14.92 1.93 -2.36
C ASP A 145 14.61 2.70 -1.06
N ASP A 146 14.23 3.98 -1.15
CA ASP A 146 13.77 4.75 0.02
C ASP A 146 12.59 4.06 0.70
N VAL A 147 11.62 3.60 -0.09
CA VAL A 147 10.46 2.88 0.44
C VAL A 147 10.86 1.53 1.03
N ALA A 148 11.78 0.81 0.40
CA ALA A 148 12.29 -0.46 0.90
C ALA A 148 13.03 -0.30 2.23
N GLU A 149 13.80 0.78 2.42
CA GLU A 149 14.47 1.10 3.68
C GLU A 149 13.47 1.40 4.80
N MET A 150 12.37 2.11 4.51
CA MET A 150 11.29 2.33 5.48
C MET A 150 10.64 1.01 5.91
N ILE A 151 10.41 0.10 4.96
CA ILE A 151 9.89 -1.24 5.26
C ILE A 151 10.90 -2.01 6.13
N LEU A 152 12.17 -2.00 5.77
CA LEU A 152 13.23 -2.65 6.53
C LEU A 152 13.34 -2.07 7.94
N PHE A 153 13.21 -0.75 8.09
CA PHE A 153 13.14 -0.12 9.40
C PHE A 153 11.99 -0.69 10.25
N CYS A 154 10.80 -0.86 9.70
CA CYS A 154 9.68 -1.50 10.42
C CYS A 154 10.01 -2.93 10.84
N ILE A 155 10.62 -3.72 9.94
CA ILE A 155 10.91 -5.14 10.16
C ILE A 155 11.94 -5.31 11.28
N THR A 156 12.99 -4.50 11.28
CA THR A 156 14.17 -4.63 12.16
C THR A 156 13.95 -4.07 13.56
N ARG A 157 12.80 -3.48 13.87
CA ARG A 157 12.53 -3.02 15.25
C ARG A 157 12.39 -4.19 16.21
N PRO A 158 12.77 -4.02 17.49
CA PRO A 158 12.54 -5.04 18.51
C PRO A 158 11.09 -5.51 18.54
N ALA A 159 10.85 -6.77 18.87
CA ALA A 159 9.50 -7.39 18.82
C ALA A 159 8.42 -6.65 19.65
N ARG A 160 8.82 -5.88 20.66
CA ARG A 160 7.91 -5.03 21.46
C ARG A 160 7.54 -3.71 20.80
N VAL A 161 8.15 -3.38 19.65
CA VAL A 161 7.92 -2.12 18.93
C VAL A 161 7.11 -2.40 17.68
N ASN A 162 5.92 -1.83 17.59
CA ASN A 162 5.12 -1.78 16.37
C ASN A 162 5.14 -0.36 15.83
N ILE A 163 5.66 -0.19 14.62
CA ILE A 163 5.53 1.07 13.89
C ILE A 163 4.19 1.04 13.17
N ASN A 164 3.24 1.85 13.61
CA ASN A 164 1.89 1.83 13.06
C ASN A 164 1.85 2.41 11.65
N TYR A 165 2.50 3.57 11.46
CA TYR A 165 2.58 4.28 10.19
C TYR A 165 3.97 4.88 9.99
N ILE A 166 4.44 4.85 8.75
CA ILE A 166 5.48 5.74 8.23
C ILE A 166 4.85 6.48 7.06
N ILE A 167 4.72 7.80 7.19
CA ILE A 167 4.25 8.68 6.11
C ILE A 167 5.46 9.50 5.68
N ALA A 168 5.84 9.39 4.41
CA ALA A 168 7.01 10.08 3.87
C ALA A 168 6.71 10.67 2.49
N THR A 169 7.18 11.87 2.26
CA THR A 169 7.07 12.57 0.97
C THR A 169 8.46 12.99 0.50
N ALA A 170 8.61 13.23 -0.78
CA ALA A 170 9.74 14.00 -1.25
C ALA A 170 9.74 15.38 -0.58
N THR A 171 10.93 15.94 -0.33
CA THR A 171 11.08 17.24 0.38
C THR A 171 10.35 18.36 -0.34
N ASP A 172 10.33 18.31 -1.68
CA ASP A 172 9.71 19.32 -2.54
C ASP A 172 8.20 19.05 -2.79
N GLN A 173 7.67 17.95 -2.32
CA GLN A 173 6.27 17.59 -2.49
C GLN A 173 5.39 18.31 -1.46
N GLN A 174 4.61 19.29 -1.91
CA GLN A 174 3.77 20.13 -1.04
C GLN A 174 2.48 19.45 -0.54
N SER A 175 2.00 18.44 -1.26
CA SER A 175 0.72 17.78 -1.00
C SER A 175 0.78 16.33 -1.48
N PRO A 176 -0.18 15.49 -1.10
CA PRO A 176 -0.28 14.13 -1.63
C PRO A 176 -0.24 14.06 -3.15
N LEU A 177 -0.60 15.13 -3.81
CA LEU A 177 -0.26 15.48 -5.23
C LEU A 177 -0.57 16.95 -5.47
#